data_230e66db73d7a0fa2b0a9be93f0f4d63
#
_entry.id   230e66db73d7a0fa2b0a9be93f0f4d63
#
_cell.length_a   1.000
_cell.length_b   1.000
_cell.length_c   1.000
_cell.angle_alpha   90.00
_cell.angle_beta   90.00
_cell.angle_gamma   90.00
#
_symmetry.space_group_name_H-M   'P 1'
#
loop_
_entity.id
_entity.type
_entity.pdbx_description
1 polymer ?
#
loop_
_entity_poly.entity_id
_entity_poly.type
_entity_poly.pdbx_seq_one_letter_code
_entity_poly.pdbx_strand_id
1 'polypeptide(L)'
;MKNMTSYDESLFTVRFVGPELNTVGVGIYDLGLTLVAFQRLVHKAYLAKTDSTRKGAFPDKNRRHELALQVGERRRESDAFGLIPIITDPLALQTLKYCANAVFNGVIGYYSGKVIERLRNEKDESKKLFIGSIYSEVTNIIGRIDGGAAIHGIEINAPSLPNARPLLFDEDKKDQINALRNERFLGKVQDITGEVFKLYPNSGIVSIRISKRGKCTVFLEPDLFEKIRYAEPGQSKVKFTGRPRYALGVETKAITEFEAYAIEFV
;
A
#
# COMPACT_ATOMS: atom_id res chain seq x y z
N MET A 1 -12.09 39.76 0.89
CA MET A 1 -12.28 38.29 0.90
C MET A 1 -10.91 37.66 1.24
N LYS A 2 -10.69 37.24 2.46
CA LYS A 2 -9.49 36.52 2.89
C LYS A 2 -9.82 35.03 2.82
N ASN A 3 -9.54 34.37 1.69
CA ASN A 3 -9.44 32.93 1.63
C ASN A 3 -7.94 32.55 1.70
N MET A 4 -7.33 32.82 2.83
CA MET A 4 -6.05 32.20 3.16
C MET A 4 -6.39 30.88 3.84
N THR A 5 -6.40 29.79 3.09
CA THR A 5 -6.31 28.45 3.67
C THR A 5 -4.94 28.33 4.30
N SER A 6 -4.91 28.37 5.62
CA SER A 6 -3.64 28.37 6.36
C SER A 6 -2.98 27.00 6.26
N TYR A 7 -1.65 26.95 6.37
CA TYR A 7 -0.87 25.71 6.45
C TYR A 7 -1.38 24.78 7.57
N ASP A 8 -1.95 25.35 8.63
CA ASP A 8 -2.52 24.63 9.78
C ASP A 8 -3.84 23.91 9.43
N GLU A 9 -4.51 24.28 8.32
CA GLU A 9 -5.70 23.59 7.80
C GLU A 9 -5.36 22.46 6.80
N SER A 10 -4.07 22.24 6.53
CA SER A 10 -3.63 21.20 5.62
C SER A 10 -3.94 19.81 6.18
N LEU A 11 -4.43 18.92 5.32
CA LEU A 11 -4.59 17.50 5.66
C LEU A 11 -3.25 16.81 5.80
N PHE A 12 -2.31 17.17 4.94
CA PHE A 12 -0.92 16.73 4.98
C PHE A 12 0.00 17.92 4.77
N THR A 13 1.18 17.81 5.33
CA THR A 13 2.32 18.63 4.93
C THR A 13 3.45 17.73 4.45
N VAL A 14 4.07 18.09 3.36
CA VAL A 14 5.22 17.41 2.77
C VAL A 14 6.36 18.41 2.72
N ARG A 15 7.46 18.09 3.36
CA ARG A 15 8.66 18.92 3.37
C ARG A 15 9.82 18.13 2.80
N PHE A 16 10.46 18.68 1.78
CA PHE A 16 11.71 18.15 1.26
C PHE A 16 12.86 18.72 2.07
N VAL A 17 13.80 17.87 2.45
CA VAL A 17 14.94 18.21 3.30
C VAL A 17 16.23 18.01 2.49
N GLY A 18 17.06 19.03 2.43
CA GLY A 18 18.35 18.98 1.75
C GLY A 18 19.07 20.32 1.87
N PRO A 19 20.41 20.32 1.75
CA PRO A 19 21.25 21.50 2.02
C PRO A 19 20.99 22.66 1.06
N GLU A 20 20.67 22.38 -0.20
CA GLU A 20 20.53 23.39 -1.24
C GLU A 20 19.06 23.75 -1.55
N LEU A 21 18.09 23.03 -0.99
CA LEU A 21 16.67 23.21 -1.33
C LEU A 21 16.13 24.59 -0.97
N ASN A 22 16.66 25.21 0.07
CA ASN A 22 16.24 26.56 0.46
C ASN A 22 16.61 27.63 -0.59
N THR A 23 17.64 27.38 -1.42
CA THR A 23 18.13 28.30 -2.45
C THR A 23 17.65 27.91 -3.85
N VAL A 24 17.67 26.63 -4.19
CA VAL A 24 17.37 26.12 -5.54
C VAL A 24 15.90 25.67 -5.66
N GLY A 25 15.31 25.18 -4.55
CA GLY A 25 13.97 24.62 -4.54
C GLY A 25 13.92 23.17 -5.02
N VAL A 26 12.74 22.55 -4.89
CA VAL A 26 12.49 21.17 -5.35
C VAL A 26 12.22 21.15 -6.83
N GLY A 27 12.82 20.20 -7.54
CA GLY A 27 12.55 19.96 -8.96
C GLY A 27 11.08 19.64 -9.21
N ILE A 28 10.52 20.20 -10.30
CA ILE A 28 9.10 20.02 -10.65
C ILE A 28 8.74 18.54 -10.85
N TYR A 29 9.67 17.74 -11.32
CA TYR A 29 9.48 16.30 -11.51
C TYR A 29 9.32 15.57 -10.16
N ASP A 30 10.19 15.84 -9.19
CA ASP A 30 10.19 15.21 -7.88
C ASP A 30 8.96 15.62 -7.06
N LEU A 31 8.64 16.92 -7.10
CA LEU A 31 7.41 17.45 -6.52
C LEU A 31 6.19 16.79 -7.16
N GLY A 32 6.10 16.77 -8.49
CA GLY A 32 4.96 16.23 -9.22
C GLY A 32 4.72 14.75 -8.90
N LEU A 33 5.75 13.92 -8.92
CA LEU A 33 5.61 12.49 -8.58
C LEU A 33 5.19 12.27 -7.13
N THR A 34 5.72 13.06 -6.20
CA THR A 34 5.33 13.01 -4.79
C THR A 34 3.86 13.38 -4.61
N LEU A 35 3.39 14.43 -5.25
CA LEU A 35 1.99 14.87 -5.19
C LEU A 35 1.03 13.83 -5.79
N VAL A 36 1.39 13.24 -6.94
CA VAL A 36 0.62 12.15 -7.56
C VAL A 36 0.55 10.94 -6.63
N ALA A 37 1.65 10.57 -5.98
CA ALA A 37 1.65 9.46 -5.03
C ALA A 37 0.74 9.73 -3.83
N PHE A 38 0.74 10.95 -3.26
CA PHE A 38 -0.19 11.33 -2.19
C PHE A 38 -1.65 11.25 -2.63
N GLN A 39 -1.98 11.76 -3.82
CA GLN A 39 -3.33 11.66 -4.36
C GLN A 39 -3.76 10.19 -4.51
N ARG A 40 -2.85 9.32 -4.97
CA ARG A 40 -3.09 7.87 -5.08
C ARG A 40 -3.29 7.21 -3.71
N LEU A 41 -2.53 7.58 -2.69
CA LEU A 41 -2.73 7.10 -1.32
C LEU A 41 -4.16 7.40 -0.82
N VAL A 42 -4.66 8.62 -1.02
CA VAL A 42 -6.03 9.01 -0.66
C VAL A 42 -7.07 8.19 -1.43
N HIS A 43 -6.88 7.97 -2.74
CA HIS A 43 -7.77 7.13 -3.54
C HIS A 43 -7.79 5.68 -3.04
N LYS A 44 -6.63 5.10 -2.73
CA LYS A 44 -6.53 3.73 -2.19
C LYS A 44 -7.20 3.60 -0.83
N ALA A 45 -7.06 4.60 0.05
CA ALA A 45 -7.75 4.63 1.33
C ALA A 45 -9.28 4.65 1.18
N TYR A 46 -9.79 5.42 0.22
CA TYR A 46 -11.21 5.44 -0.11
C TYR A 46 -11.70 4.09 -0.65
N LEU A 47 -10.97 3.50 -1.60
CA LEU A 47 -11.31 2.18 -2.17
C LEU A 47 -11.27 1.07 -1.12
N ALA A 48 -10.34 1.13 -0.18
CA ALA A 48 -10.29 0.21 0.95
C ALA A 48 -11.50 0.39 1.88
N LYS A 49 -11.89 1.63 2.18
CA LYS A 49 -13.09 1.95 2.98
C LYS A 49 -14.38 1.41 2.36
N THR A 50 -14.48 1.46 1.03
CA THR A 50 -15.69 1.04 0.28
C THR A 50 -15.64 -0.41 -0.20
N ASP A 51 -14.64 -1.17 0.24
CA ASP A 51 -14.38 -2.56 -0.19
C ASP A 51 -14.24 -2.74 -1.72
N SER A 52 -13.83 -1.68 -2.40
CA SER A 52 -13.72 -1.61 -3.87
C SER A 52 -12.30 -1.76 -4.39
N THR A 53 -11.38 -2.25 -3.55
CA THR A 53 -9.97 -2.43 -3.91
C THR A 53 -9.81 -3.52 -4.96
N ARG A 54 -9.25 -3.14 -6.12
CA ARG A 54 -8.89 -4.05 -7.22
C ARG A 54 -7.73 -3.45 -8.01
N LYS A 55 -7.00 -4.28 -8.76
CA LYS A 55 -5.85 -3.85 -9.57
C LYS A 55 -6.23 -2.68 -10.49
N GLY A 56 -5.48 -1.59 -10.38
CA GLY A 56 -5.66 -0.38 -11.19
C GLY A 56 -6.97 0.37 -10.93
N ALA A 57 -7.67 0.09 -9.82
CA ALA A 57 -8.92 0.80 -9.52
C ALA A 57 -8.68 2.27 -9.19
N PHE A 58 -9.64 3.08 -9.63
CA PHE A 58 -9.79 4.48 -9.24
C PHE A 58 -11.21 4.71 -8.75
N PRO A 59 -11.45 5.66 -7.84
CA PRO A 59 -12.78 6.16 -7.57
C PRO A 59 -13.44 6.68 -8.87
N ASP A 60 -14.76 6.67 -8.94
CA ASP A 60 -15.49 7.29 -10.06
C ASP A 60 -15.16 8.78 -10.21
N LYS A 61 -15.57 9.40 -11.32
CA LYS A 61 -15.20 10.77 -11.66
C LYS A 61 -15.62 11.78 -10.58
N ASN A 62 -16.83 11.63 -10.02
CA ASN A 62 -17.34 12.56 -9.00
C ASN A 62 -16.55 12.41 -7.70
N ARG A 63 -16.33 11.17 -7.25
CA ARG A 63 -15.53 10.89 -6.06
C ARG A 63 -14.06 11.30 -6.20
N ARG A 64 -13.48 11.19 -7.39
CA ARG A 64 -12.13 11.73 -7.64
C ARG A 64 -12.08 13.24 -7.41
N HIS A 65 -13.09 13.96 -7.83
CA HIS A 65 -13.18 15.41 -7.60
C HIS A 65 -13.34 15.73 -6.10
N GLU A 66 -14.22 15.00 -5.39
CA GLU A 66 -14.42 15.17 -3.95
C GLU A 66 -13.18 14.83 -3.11
N LEU A 67 -12.35 13.89 -3.58
CA LEU A 67 -11.13 13.44 -2.91
C LEU A 67 -9.88 14.19 -3.39
N ALA A 68 -10.02 15.16 -4.29
CA ALA A 68 -8.89 15.85 -4.87
C ALA A 68 -8.22 16.77 -3.83
N LEU A 69 -6.88 16.72 -3.83
CA LEU A 69 -6.02 17.59 -3.06
C LEU A 69 -5.43 18.66 -3.99
N GLN A 70 -5.24 19.85 -3.46
CA GLN A 70 -4.49 20.91 -4.11
C GLN A 70 -3.30 21.30 -3.25
N VAL A 71 -2.29 21.88 -3.88
CA VAL A 71 -1.16 22.44 -3.18
C VAL A 71 -1.56 23.81 -2.62
N GLY A 72 -1.48 23.95 -1.30
CA GLY A 72 -1.64 25.24 -0.61
C GLY A 72 -0.39 26.10 -0.73
N GLU A 73 -0.33 27.14 0.09
CA GLU A 73 0.83 28.04 0.10
C GLU A 73 2.11 27.31 0.50
N ARG A 74 3.20 27.59 -0.22
CA ARG A 74 4.55 27.18 0.17
C ARG A 74 5.01 28.03 1.34
N ARG A 75 5.58 27.43 2.38
CA ARG A 75 6.29 28.20 3.43
C ARG A 75 7.56 28.79 2.83
N ARG A 76 7.72 30.11 2.98
CA ARG A 76 8.85 30.87 2.40
C ARG A 76 10.24 30.43 2.91
N GLU A 77 10.32 29.78 4.07
CA GLU A 77 11.56 29.39 4.73
C GLU A 77 11.91 27.89 4.59
N SER A 78 11.09 27.13 3.86
CA SER A 78 11.34 25.69 3.66
C SER A 78 10.58 25.17 2.43
N ASP A 79 11.11 24.13 1.78
CA ASP A 79 10.40 23.41 0.71
C ASP A 79 9.27 22.53 1.29
N ALA A 80 8.39 23.14 2.07
CA ALA A 80 7.23 22.53 2.67
C ALA A 80 5.94 22.97 1.96
N PHE A 81 5.14 22.00 1.60
CA PHE A 81 3.88 22.16 0.87
C PHE A 81 2.73 21.61 1.70
N GLY A 82 1.71 22.42 1.90
CA GLY A 82 0.44 21.97 2.47
C GLY A 82 -0.44 21.34 1.39
N LEU A 83 -1.01 20.16 1.68
CA LEU A 83 -2.01 19.52 0.82
C LEU A 83 -3.38 19.74 1.43
N ILE A 84 -4.21 20.52 0.75
CA ILE A 84 -5.52 20.96 1.23
C ILE A 84 -6.64 20.42 0.34
N PRO A 85 -7.87 20.24 0.89
CA PRO A 85 -9.04 19.84 0.10
C PRO A 85 -9.40 20.91 -0.95
N ILE A 86 -9.82 20.47 -2.13
CA ILE A 86 -10.44 21.38 -3.13
C ILE A 86 -11.90 21.67 -2.75
N ILE A 87 -12.58 20.68 -2.16
CA ILE A 87 -14.00 20.74 -1.83
C ILE A 87 -14.21 21.17 -0.37
N THR A 88 -15.24 21.98 -0.17
CA THR A 88 -15.70 22.48 1.14
C THR A 88 -17.00 21.81 1.62
N ASP A 89 -17.60 20.91 0.85
CA ASP A 89 -18.78 20.14 1.29
C ASP A 89 -18.45 19.33 2.55
N PRO A 90 -19.25 19.49 3.64
CA PRO A 90 -18.92 18.86 4.93
C PRO A 90 -18.82 17.34 4.88
N LEU A 91 -19.67 16.67 4.08
CA LEU A 91 -19.69 15.21 3.99
C LEU A 91 -18.48 14.67 3.22
N ALA A 92 -18.15 15.32 2.10
CA ALA A 92 -16.95 15.01 1.34
C ALA A 92 -15.68 15.27 2.16
N LEU A 93 -15.64 16.37 2.92
CA LEU A 93 -14.54 16.71 3.81
C LEU A 93 -14.36 15.68 4.92
N GLN A 94 -15.44 15.19 5.51
CA GLN A 94 -15.38 14.10 6.51
C GLN A 94 -14.78 12.82 5.90
N THR A 95 -15.21 12.46 4.70
CA THR A 95 -14.67 11.30 3.96
C THR A 95 -13.18 11.48 3.69
N LEU A 96 -12.78 12.66 3.24
CA LEU A 96 -11.38 12.99 2.93
C LEU A 96 -10.51 12.97 4.20
N LYS A 97 -10.99 13.50 5.33
CA LYS A 97 -10.31 13.42 6.62
C LYS A 97 -10.12 11.96 7.09
N TYR A 98 -11.13 11.11 6.89
CA TYR A 98 -10.99 9.68 7.16
C TYR A 98 -9.88 9.05 6.31
N CYS A 99 -9.88 9.33 4.99
CA CYS A 99 -8.84 8.83 4.10
C CYS A 99 -7.45 9.35 4.49
N ALA A 100 -7.34 10.63 4.85
CA ALA A 100 -6.09 11.23 5.30
C ALA A 100 -5.56 10.55 6.58
N ASN A 101 -6.44 10.28 7.54
CA ASN A 101 -6.09 9.54 8.75
C ASN A 101 -5.61 8.11 8.42
N ALA A 102 -6.31 7.39 7.54
CA ALA A 102 -5.90 6.05 7.12
C ALA A 102 -4.54 6.06 6.41
N VAL A 103 -4.29 7.04 5.53
CA VAL A 103 -2.99 7.23 4.84
C VAL A 103 -1.89 7.52 5.85
N PHE A 104 -2.10 8.48 6.75
CA PHE A 104 -1.09 8.85 7.73
C PHE A 104 -0.73 7.68 8.64
N ASN A 105 -1.73 7.01 9.22
CA ASN A 105 -1.51 5.84 10.06
C ASN A 105 -0.91 4.66 9.27
N GLY A 106 -1.28 4.50 7.99
CA GLY A 106 -0.69 3.51 7.11
C GLY A 106 0.78 3.78 6.83
N VAL A 107 1.11 4.99 6.37
CA VAL A 107 2.49 5.38 6.06
C VAL A 107 3.34 5.47 7.33
N ILE A 108 2.91 6.28 8.31
CA ILE A 108 3.69 6.52 9.53
C ILE A 108 3.68 5.30 10.46
N GLY A 109 2.50 4.70 10.68
CA GLY A 109 2.33 3.59 11.61
C GLY A 109 3.05 2.31 11.19
N TYR A 110 3.18 2.06 9.89
CA TYR A 110 3.77 0.83 9.38
C TYR A 110 5.13 1.07 8.73
N TYR A 111 5.26 2.01 7.81
CA TYR A 111 6.50 2.24 7.05
C TYR A 111 7.58 3.01 7.83
N SER A 112 7.33 3.34 9.10
CA SER A 112 8.36 3.85 10.02
C SER A 112 9.38 2.79 10.45
N GLY A 113 9.15 1.50 10.19
CA GLY A 113 10.01 0.36 10.50
C GLY A 113 9.22 -0.92 10.77
N LYS A 114 9.88 -2.09 10.61
CA LYS A 114 9.32 -3.42 10.89
C LYS A 114 7.97 -3.71 10.22
N VAL A 115 7.82 -3.28 8.96
CA VAL A 115 6.56 -3.36 8.20
C VAL A 115 5.97 -4.78 8.22
N ILE A 116 6.77 -5.78 7.87
CA ILE A 116 6.31 -7.18 7.77
C ILE A 116 5.89 -7.74 9.13
N GLU A 117 6.64 -7.43 10.20
CA GLU A 117 6.28 -7.86 11.56
C GLU A 117 4.93 -7.25 11.98
N ARG A 118 4.75 -5.94 11.73
CA ARG A 118 3.48 -5.26 12.02
C ARG A 118 2.32 -5.80 11.19
N LEU A 119 2.54 -6.12 9.90
CA LEU A 119 1.53 -6.76 9.07
C LEU A 119 1.17 -8.17 9.54
N ARG A 120 2.13 -8.95 10.05
CA ARG A 120 1.85 -10.27 10.65
C ARG A 120 0.92 -10.17 11.86
N ASN A 121 1.12 -9.15 12.69
CA ASN A 121 0.38 -8.93 13.93
C ASN A 121 -0.96 -8.18 13.71
N GLU A 122 -1.20 -7.58 12.54
CA GLU A 122 -2.45 -6.89 12.23
C GLU A 122 -3.60 -7.91 12.09
N LYS A 123 -4.69 -7.68 12.80
CA LYS A 123 -5.87 -8.56 12.80
C LYS A 123 -6.91 -8.16 11.75
N ASP A 124 -6.96 -6.88 11.40
CA ASP A 124 -7.88 -6.36 10.39
C ASP A 124 -7.31 -6.64 8.98
N GLU A 125 -7.96 -7.57 8.27
CA GLU A 125 -7.55 -7.99 6.93
C GLU A 125 -7.65 -6.85 5.91
N SER A 126 -8.69 -6.03 5.99
CA SER A 126 -8.86 -4.90 5.06
C SER A 126 -7.76 -3.86 5.26
N LYS A 127 -7.41 -3.59 6.51
CA LYS A 127 -6.29 -2.71 6.86
C LYS A 127 -4.96 -3.31 6.42
N LYS A 128 -4.73 -4.61 6.63
CA LYS A 128 -3.54 -5.32 6.18
C LYS A 128 -3.35 -5.21 4.66
N LEU A 129 -4.42 -5.47 3.89
CA LEU A 129 -4.40 -5.35 2.44
C LEU A 129 -4.18 -3.90 1.98
N PHE A 130 -4.81 -2.94 2.64
CA PHE A 130 -4.57 -1.52 2.37
C PHE A 130 -3.10 -1.15 2.58
N ILE A 131 -2.52 -1.49 3.74
CA ILE A 131 -1.11 -1.20 4.06
C ILE A 131 -0.17 -1.87 3.05
N GLY A 132 -0.43 -3.13 2.68
CA GLY A 132 0.34 -3.81 1.64
C GLY A 132 0.23 -3.09 0.29
N SER A 133 -0.96 -2.64 -0.10
CA SER A 133 -1.22 -2.01 -1.39
C SER A 133 -0.56 -0.65 -1.58
N ILE A 134 -0.33 0.11 -0.52
CA ILE A 134 0.27 1.46 -0.59
C ILE A 134 1.79 1.44 -0.74
N TYR A 135 2.45 0.29 -0.70
CA TYR A 135 3.91 0.17 -0.81
C TYR A 135 4.47 0.88 -2.04
N SER A 136 3.82 0.75 -3.20
CA SER A 136 4.27 1.40 -4.45
C SER A 136 4.23 2.93 -4.36
N GLU A 137 3.22 3.51 -3.72
CA GLU A 137 3.15 4.96 -3.53
C GLU A 137 4.18 5.45 -2.53
N VAL A 138 4.40 4.69 -1.44
CA VAL A 138 5.45 5.01 -0.47
C VAL A 138 6.82 4.97 -1.15
N THR A 139 7.11 3.92 -1.93
CA THR A 139 8.39 3.83 -2.66
C THR A 139 8.54 4.93 -3.72
N ASN A 140 7.46 5.39 -4.35
CA ASN A 140 7.49 6.53 -5.26
C ASN A 140 7.82 7.84 -4.55
N ILE A 141 7.31 8.05 -3.33
CA ILE A 141 7.63 9.24 -2.52
C ILE A 141 9.10 9.21 -2.11
N ILE A 142 9.53 8.15 -1.42
CA ILE A 142 10.89 8.05 -0.88
C ILE A 142 11.95 7.85 -1.97
N GLY A 143 11.56 7.38 -3.15
CA GLY A 143 12.45 7.22 -4.30
C GLY A 143 13.08 8.53 -4.78
N ARG A 144 12.55 9.66 -4.33
CA ARG A 144 13.10 11.00 -4.61
C ARG A 144 14.27 11.37 -3.70
N ILE A 145 14.46 10.63 -2.61
CA ILE A 145 15.60 10.81 -1.72
C ILE A 145 16.86 10.31 -2.44
N ASP A 146 17.87 11.16 -2.51
CA ASP A 146 19.15 10.86 -3.14
C ASP A 146 20.26 11.44 -2.26
N GLY A 147 20.99 10.57 -1.56
CA GLY A 147 22.01 10.97 -0.59
C GLY A 147 23.18 11.78 -1.18
N GLY A 148 23.35 11.75 -2.51
CA GLY A 148 24.37 12.53 -3.22
C GLY A 148 23.86 13.81 -3.87
N ALA A 149 22.55 14.02 -3.94
CA ALA A 149 21.90 15.13 -4.63
C ALA A 149 21.17 16.08 -3.67
N ALA A 150 20.21 16.85 -4.20
CA ALA A 150 19.55 17.92 -3.46
C ALA A 150 18.62 17.42 -2.33
N ILE A 151 17.97 16.23 -2.48
CA ILE A 151 16.95 15.75 -1.53
C ILE A 151 17.55 14.67 -0.62
N HIS A 152 17.84 15.03 0.61
CA HIS A 152 18.37 14.11 1.64
C HIS A 152 17.26 13.43 2.46
N GLY A 153 16.04 13.97 2.41
CA GLY A 153 14.91 13.40 3.13
C GLY A 153 13.59 14.03 2.73
N ILE A 154 12.52 13.34 3.11
CA ILE A 154 11.14 13.81 2.95
C ILE A 154 10.42 13.65 4.29
N GLU A 155 10.00 14.77 4.87
CA GLU A 155 9.21 14.80 6.08
C GLU A 155 7.72 14.87 5.73
N ILE A 156 6.95 14.00 6.34
CA ILE A 156 5.49 13.94 6.18
C ILE A 156 4.84 14.20 7.53
N ASN A 157 3.85 15.09 7.55
CA ASN A 157 3.02 15.33 8.72
C ASN A 157 1.54 15.45 8.31
N ALA A 158 0.64 15.32 9.28
CA ALA A 158 -0.80 15.52 9.13
C ALA A 158 -1.31 16.46 10.23
N PRO A 159 -1.15 17.77 10.07
CA PRO A 159 -1.47 18.76 11.11
C PRO A 159 -2.93 18.72 11.59
N SER A 160 -3.86 18.32 10.73
CA SER A 160 -5.28 18.17 11.04
C SER A 160 -5.60 16.98 11.95
N LEU A 161 -4.65 16.10 12.21
CA LEU A 161 -4.85 14.91 13.04
C LEU A 161 -4.31 15.16 14.46
N PRO A 162 -5.07 14.84 15.53
CA PRO A 162 -4.62 14.99 16.89
C PRO A 162 -3.41 14.07 17.14
N ASN A 163 -2.39 14.61 17.82
CA ASN A 163 -1.15 13.91 18.19
C ASN A 163 -0.31 13.38 17.00
N ALA A 164 -0.56 13.83 15.78
CA ALA A 164 0.31 13.51 14.66
C ALA A 164 1.72 14.09 14.91
N ARG A 165 2.73 13.26 14.70
CA ARG A 165 4.14 13.69 14.76
C ARG A 165 4.73 13.57 13.37
N PRO A 166 5.53 14.55 12.93
CA PRO A 166 6.25 14.45 11.66
C PRO A 166 7.08 13.17 11.61
N LEU A 167 7.09 12.52 10.45
CA LEU A 167 8.01 11.43 10.14
C LEU A 167 8.94 11.86 9.04
N LEU A 168 10.23 11.82 9.31
CA LEU A 168 11.29 11.98 8.33
C LEU A 168 11.61 10.62 7.72
N PHE A 169 11.51 10.52 6.40
CA PHE A 169 12.13 9.49 5.60
C PHE A 169 13.47 10.00 5.13
N ASP A 170 14.52 9.29 5.49
CA ASP A 170 15.90 9.50 5.10
C ASP A 170 16.38 8.34 4.21
N GLU A 171 17.66 8.31 3.86
CA GLU A 171 18.25 7.29 3.01
C GLU A 171 18.20 5.91 3.69
N ASP A 172 18.46 5.82 4.98
CA ASP A 172 18.40 4.55 5.72
C ASP A 172 17.00 3.94 5.68
N LYS A 173 15.95 4.75 5.90
CA LYS A 173 14.55 4.28 5.79
C LYS A 173 14.17 3.92 4.36
N LYS A 174 14.66 4.66 3.36
CA LYS A 174 14.48 4.33 1.95
C LYS A 174 15.03 2.93 1.66
N ASP A 175 16.24 2.63 2.11
CA ASP A 175 16.88 1.33 1.88
C ASP A 175 16.15 0.20 2.60
N GLN A 176 15.74 0.42 3.87
CA GLN A 176 14.93 -0.53 4.62
C GLN A 176 13.60 -0.84 3.92
N ILE A 177 12.92 0.17 3.37
CA ILE A 177 11.65 -0.01 2.66
C ILE A 177 11.87 -0.71 1.32
N ASN A 178 12.92 -0.34 0.57
CA ASN A 178 13.24 -0.98 -0.70
C ASN A 178 13.61 -2.47 -0.54
N ALA A 179 14.26 -2.84 0.54
CA ALA A 179 14.58 -4.24 0.87
C ALA A 179 13.33 -5.12 1.00
N LEU A 180 12.15 -4.52 1.29
CA LEU A 180 10.89 -5.25 1.41
C LEU A 180 10.27 -5.66 0.07
N ARG A 181 10.83 -5.28 -1.07
CA ARG A 181 10.25 -5.47 -2.40
C ARG A 181 9.79 -6.91 -2.70
N ASN A 182 10.55 -7.88 -2.21
CA ASN A 182 10.27 -9.31 -2.44
C ASN A 182 9.56 -9.97 -1.25
N GLU A 183 9.28 -9.23 -0.20
CA GLU A 183 8.62 -9.75 0.98
C GLU A 183 7.14 -10.06 0.72
N ARG A 184 6.63 -11.03 1.49
CA ARG A 184 5.23 -11.45 1.46
C ARG A 184 4.64 -11.36 2.87
N PHE A 185 3.37 -10.99 2.94
CA PHE A 185 2.61 -11.08 4.18
C PHE A 185 1.44 -12.05 4.02
N LEU A 186 1.06 -12.67 5.13
CA LEU A 186 0.02 -13.69 5.15
C LEU A 186 -1.35 -13.09 5.49
N GLY A 187 -2.37 -13.50 4.74
CA GLY A 187 -3.76 -13.19 5.02
C GLY A 187 -4.36 -14.09 6.10
N LYS A 188 -5.69 -14.02 6.25
CA LYS A 188 -6.45 -14.89 7.17
C LYS A 188 -6.42 -16.34 6.69
N VAL A 189 -6.54 -17.26 7.65
CA VAL A 189 -6.80 -18.67 7.33
C VAL A 189 -8.14 -18.79 6.62
N GLN A 190 -8.15 -19.49 5.50
CA GLN A 190 -9.34 -19.76 4.70
C GLN A 190 -9.15 -21.01 3.85
N ASP A 191 -10.25 -21.47 3.26
CA ASP A 191 -10.25 -22.56 2.32
C ASP A 191 -10.25 -22.04 0.88
N ILE A 192 -9.49 -22.68 0.01
CA ILE A 192 -9.59 -22.53 -1.44
C ILE A 192 -9.75 -23.89 -2.08
N THR A 193 -10.55 -23.97 -3.13
CA THR A 193 -10.73 -25.22 -3.88
C THR A 193 -10.32 -24.97 -5.34
N GLY A 194 -9.56 -25.89 -5.90
CA GLY A 194 -9.12 -25.76 -7.29
C GLY A 194 -8.79 -27.09 -7.92
N GLU A 195 -8.79 -27.11 -9.24
CA GLU A 195 -8.34 -28.23 -10.07
C GLU A 195 -6.80 -28.19 -10.15
N VAL A 196 -6.15 -29.29 -9.84
CA VAL A 196 -4.69 -29.42 -9.97
C VAL A 196 -4.30 -29.25 -11.44
N PHE A 197 -3.46 -28.27 -11.71
CA PHE A 197 -3.00 -27.97 -13.05
C PHE A 197 -1.57 -28.46 -13.30
N LYS A 198 -0.69 -28.29 -12.32
CA LYS A 198 0.72 -28.72 -12.42
C LYS A 198 1.30 -28.95 -11.02
N LEU A 199 2.15 -29.97 -10.92
CA LEU A 199 2.91 -30.31 -9.73
C LEU A 199 4.38 -30.01 -9.95
N TYR A 200 5.07 -29.48 -8.94
CA TYR A 200 6.51 -29.20 -8.97
C TYR A 200 7.17 -29.90 -7.78
N PRO A 201 7.55 -31.19 -7.91
CA PRO A 201 8.01 -32.00 -6.81
C PRO A 201 9.22 -31.44 -6.07
N ASN A 202 10.18 -30.89 -6.81
CA ASN A 202 11.43 -30.38 -6.23
C ASN A 202 11.26 -29.12 -5.36
N SER A 203 10.12 -28.45 -5.45
CA SER A 203 9.86 -27.18 -4.74
C SER A 203 8.67 -27.23 -3.79
N GLY A 204 7.97 -28.37 -3.69
CA GLY A 204 6.75 -28.48 -2.89
C GLY A 204 5.62 -27.57 -3.37
N ILE A 205 5.58 -27.25 -4.67
CA ILE A 205 4.64 -26.30 -5.24
C ILE A 205 3.60 -27.00 -6.09
N VAL A 206 2.34 -26.57 -5.95
CA VAL A 206 1.22 -27.01 -6.77
C VAL A 206 0.59 -25.79 -7.43
N SER A 207 0.41 -25.83 -8.75
CA SER A 207 -0.39 -24.83 -9.45
C SER A 207 -1.81 -25.35 -9.61
N ILE A 208 -2.78 -24.58 -9.14
CA ILE A 208 -4.21 -24.93 -9.24
C ILE A 208 -4.96 -23.90 -10.06
N ARG A 209 -6.09 -24.33 -10.64
CA ARG A 209 -7.06 -23.46 -11.29
C ARG A 209 -8.28 -23.30 -10.37
N ILE A 210 -8.46 -22.11 -9.80
CA ILE A 210 -9.58 -21.78 -8.93
C ILE A 210 -10.85 -21.44 -9.74
N SER A 211 -10.67 -20.84 -10.92
CA SER A 211 -11.75 -20.44 -11.83
C SER A 211 -11.26 -20.48 -13.27
N LYS A 212 -12.17 -20.24 -14.24
CA LYS A 212 -11.80 -20.25 -15.69
C LYS A 212 -10.58 -19.37 -16.03
N ARG A 213 -10.30 -18.34 -15.24
CA ARG A 213 -9.19 -17.39 -15.47
C ARG A 213 -8.21 -17.25 -14.28
N GLY A 214 -8.56 -17.85 -13.15
CA GLY A 214 -7.78 -17.71 -11.91
C GLY A 214 -6.83 -18.88 -11.70
N LYS A 215 -5.53 -18.64 -11.75
CA LYS A 215 -4.49 -19.59 -11.31
C LYS A 215 -3.97 -19.18 -9.95
N CYS A 216 -3.66 -20.17 -9.10
CA CYS A 216 -3.04 -19.95 -7.81
C CYS A 216 -1.87 -20.91 -7.65
N THR A 217 -0.77 -20.39 -7.13
CA THR A 217 0.40 -21.17 -6.73
C THR A 217 0.27 -21.52 -5.26
N VAL A 218 0.17 -22.81 -4.95
CA VAL A 218 0.04 -23.32 -3.58
C VAL A 218 1.39 -23.87 -3.14
N PHE A 219 1.86 -23.39 -2.00
CA PHE A 219 3.09 -23.83 -1.34
C PHE A 219 2.69 -24.87 -0.26
N LEU A 220 3.34 -26.01 -0.28
CA LEU A 220 3.07 -27.14 0.60
C LEU A 220 4.35 -27.54 1.33
N GLU A 221 4.19 -27.92 2.60
CA GLU A 221 5.23 -28.65 3.31
C GLU A 221 5.43 -30.05 2.67
N PRO A 222 6.62 -30.65 2.80
CA PRO A 222 6.93 -31.93 2.14
C PRO A 222 5.89 -33.03 2.40
N ASP A 223 5.44 -33.18 3.65
CA ASP A 223 4.46 -34.20 4.04
C ASP A 223 3.10 -34.01 3.35
N LEU A 224 2.69 -32.76 3.15
CA LEU A 224 1.46 -32.44 2.44
C LEU A 224 1.63 -32.61 0.93
N PHE A 225 2.82 -32.32 0.41
CA PHE A 225 3.11 -32.54 -1.00
C PHE A 225 3.08 -34.03 -1.36
N GLU A 226 3.60 -34.92 -0.51
CA GLU A 226 3.51 -36.37 -0.76
C GLU A 226 2.07 -36.87 -0.86
N LYS A 227 1.12 -36.30 -0.11
CA LYS A 227 -0.30 -36.66 -0.20
C LYS A 227 -0.94 -36.27 -1.55
N ILE A 228 -0.44 -35.23 -2.21
CA ILE A 228 -1.00 -34.74 -3.48
C ILE A 228 -0.16 -35.17 -4.69
N ARG A 229 0.99 -35.80 -4.48
CA ARG A 229 1.96 -36.18 -5.50
C ARG A 229 1.37 -36.97 -6.66
N TYR A 230 0.37 -37.78 -6.37
CA TYR A 230 -0.29 -38.66 -7.34
C TYR A 230 -1.59 -38.04 -7.91
N ALA A 231 -1.90 -36.79 -7.59
CA ALA A 231 -3.05 -36.12 -8.16
C ALA A 231 -2.86 -35.96 -9.69
N GLU A 232 -3.89 -36.33 -10.43
CA GLU A 232 -3.88 -36.23 -11.90
C GLU A 232 -4.19 -34.80 -12.34
N PRO A 233 -3.25 -34.10 -13.04
CA PRO A 233 -3.50 -32.78 -13.57
C PRO A 233 -4.72 -32.75 -14.51
N GLY A 234 -5.60 -31.76 -14.30
CA GLY A 234 -6.83 -31.61 -15.08
C GLY A 234 -8.01 -32.50 -14.65
N GLN A 235 -7.81 -33.39 -13.67
CA GLN A 235 -8.87 -34.30 -13.16
C GLN A 235 -9.06 -34.15 -11.67
N SER A 236 -7.98 -34.05 -10.91
CA SER A 236 -8.04 -33.99 -9.45
C SER A 236 -8.45 -32.60 -8.98
N LYS A 237 -9.55 -32.53 -8.21
CA LYS A 237 -9.99 -31.33 -7.54
C LYS A 237 -9.65 -31.45 -6.06
N VAL A 238 -9.01 -30.41 -5.53
CA VAL A 238 -8.48 -30.43 -4.16
C VAL A 238 -8.88 -29.15 -3.43
N LYS A 239 -9.27 -29.31 -2.18
CA LYS A 239 -9.51 -28.24 -1.23
C LYS A 239 -8.23 -28.07 -0.39
N PHE A 240 -7.78 -26.83 -0.28
CA PHE A 240 -6.61 -26.44 0.51
C PHE A 240 -7.08 -25.51 1.63
N THR A 241 -6.70 -25.82 2.86
CA THR A 241 -6.87 -24.94 4.01
C THR A 241 -5.54 -24.29 4.35
N GLY A 242 -5.50 -22.95 4.45
CA GLY A 242 -4.24 -22.25 4.67
C GLY A 242 -4.42 -20.73 4.64
N ARG A 243 -3.37 -20.02 4.21
CA ARG A 243 -3.35 -18.55 4.14
C ARG A 243 -2.91 -18.06 2.76
N PRO A 244 -3.60 -17.06 2.19
CA PRO A 244 -3.09 -16.38 1.01
C PRO A 244 -1.79 -15.62 1.34
N ARG A 245 -0.88 -15.60 0.38
CA ARG A 245 0.37 -14.83 0.42
C ARG A 245 0.23 -13.64 -0.49
N TYR A 246 0.36 -12.44 0.05
CA TYR A 246 0.25 -11.19 -0.69
C TYR A 246 1.61 -10.52 -0.81
N ALA A 247 1.94 -10.07 -2.02
CA ALA A 247 3.09 -9.21 -2.25
C ALA A 247 2.78 -7.77 -1.85
N LEU A 248 3.78 -7.03 -1.39
CA LEU A 248 3.66 -5.59 -1.22
C LEU A 248 3.46 -4.89 -2.57
N GLY A 249 2.67 -3.83 -2.60
CA GLY A 249 2.34 -3.07 -3.81
C GLY A 249 1.22 -3.69 -4.67
N VAL A 250 0.70 -4.87 -4.33
CA VAL A 250 -0.37 -5.52 -5.09
C VAL A 250 -1.73 -5.01 -4.62
N GLU A 251 -2.51 -4.46 -5.56
CA GLU A 251 -3.84 -3.86 -5.32
C GLU A 251 -4.98 -4.88 -5.55
N THR A 252 -4.83 -6.14 -5.17
CA THR A 252 -5.86 -7.14 -5.45
C THR A 252 -6.11 -8.03 -4.24
N LYS A 253 -7.38 -8.40 -4.05
CA LYS A 253 -7.77 -9.47 -3.14
C LYS A 253 -7.70 -10.85 -3.81
N ALA A 254 -7.36 -10.92 -5.11
CA ALA A 254 -7.25 -12.19 -5.82
C ALA A 254 -6.09 -13.01 -5.23
N ILE A 255 -6.38 -14.24 -4.87
CA ILE A 255 -5.40 -15.16 -4.31
C ILE A 255 -4.60 -15.75 -5.47
N THR A 256 -3.36 -15.31 -5.61
CA THR A 256 -2.42 -15.81 -6.62
C THR A 256 -1.35 -16.71 -6.03
N GLU A 257 -1.09 -16.57 -4.74
CA GLU A 257 -0.19 -17.39 -3.95
C GLU A 257 -0.89 -17.83 -2.65
N PHE A 258 -0.68 -19.06 -2.22
CA PHE A 258 -1.34 -19.63 -1.04
C PHE A 258 -0.39 -20.59 -0.30
N GLU A 259 -0.31 -20.46 0.99
CA GLU A 259 0.44 -21.35 1.87
C GLU A 259 -0.56 -22.29 2.54
N ALA A 260 -0.53 -23.57 2.20
CA ALA A 260 -1.51 -24.54 2.70
C ALA A 260 -0.95 -25.37 3.86
N TYR A 261 -1.80 -25.59 4.84
CA TYR A 261 -1.52 -26.42 6.04
C TYR A 261 -2.28 -27.74 6.03
N ALA A 262 -3.36 -27.84 5.26
CA ALA A 262 -4.13 -29.07 5.08
C ALA A 262 -4.66 -29.18 3.65
N ILE A 263 -4.91 -30.41 3.23
CA ILE A 263 -5.49 -30.74 1.94
C ILE A 263 -6.58 -31.79 2.08
N GLU A 264 -7.62 -31.72 1.23
CA GLU A 264 -8.70 -32.68 1.13
C GLU A 264 -9.07 -32.86 -0.34
N PHE A 265 -9.15 -34.09 -0.84
CA PHE A 265 -9.64 -34.39 -2.17
C PHE A 265 -11.19 -34.26 -2.22
N VAL A 266 -11.72 -33.61 -3.27
CA VAL A 266 -13.14 -33.29 -3.41
C VAL A 266 -13.75 -34.00 -4.61
#